data_bb98097eb51046dc8c5e30ad98da81e4
#
_entry.id   bb98097eb51046dc8c5e30ad98da81e4
#
_cell.length_a   1.000
_cell.length_b   1.000
_cell.length_c   1.000
_cell.angle_alpha   90.00
_cell.angle_beta   90.00
_cell.angle_gamma   90.00
#
_symmetry.space_group_name_H-M   'P 1'
#
loop_
_entity.id
_entity.type
_entity.pdbx_description
1 polymer ?
#
loop_
_entity_poly.entity_id
_entity_poly.type
_entity_poly.pdbx_seq_one_letter_code
_entity_poly.pdbx_strand_id
1 'polypeptide(L)'
;EGRTVQGVLVENKNGRHAIMAKRVVDATGDGDVCVWAGAPFSFGKNGAVQYATMVFRMNHVDVAKALSHDRHRLEAWIDEAERAGYDLPRKHIYLLPSPRPGEVMCNVTRITKANGEPIDATKAEDLTIGEQRGRKQVREYERFLRRYVPGFESAMLNDVAPQLGIRQSRTIAGEATLTNDDVFQARKSAHAVASSAWCIEAHGRDGIFMFYLDNDYYDIPYETLIP
;
A
#
# COMPACT_ATOMS: atom_id res chain seq x y z
N GLU A 1 18.44 -17.97 19.76
CA GLU A 1 18.72 -19.31 20.29
C GLU A 1 17.41 -20.09 20.32
N GLY A 2 17.32 -21.21 19.62
CA GLY A 2 16.05 -21.87 19.36
C GLY A 2 15.10 -20.92 18.57
N ARG A 3 13.86 -20.76 19.05
CA ARG A 3 12.86 -19.82 18.50
C ARG A 3 12.77 -18.49 19.23
N THR A 4 13.69 -18.22 20.16
CA THR A 4 13.67 -16.99 20.97
C THR A 4 14.51 -15.92 20.29
N VAL A 5 13.89 -14.77 19.98
CA VAL A 5 14.60 -13.59 19.50
C VAL A 5 15.22 -12.89 20.72
N GLN A 6 16.54 -12.83 20.79
CA GLN A 6 17.28 -12.18 21.86
C GLN A 6 17.64 -10.71 21.55
N GLY A 7 17.59 -10.34 20.28
CA GLY A 7 17.97 -9.00 19.82
C GLY A 7 18.17 -8.99 18.31
N VAL A 8 18.77 -7.92 17.82
CA VAL A 8 19.09 -7.74 16.40
C VAL A 8 20.55 -7.39 16.21
N LEU A 9 21.13 -7.87 15.11
CA LEU A 9 22.45 -7.45 14.65
C LEU A 9 22.26 -6.28 13.69
N VAL A 10 22.95 -5.19 13.97
CA VAL A 10 22.91 -3.99 13.14
C VAL A 10 24.32 -3.67 12.62
N GLU A 11 24.38 -3.15 11.42
CA GLU A 11 25.61 -2.65 10.81
C GLU A 11 25.46 -1.16 10.51
N ASN A 12 26.39 -0.36 10.99
CA ASN A 12 26.39 1.08 10.81
C ASN A 12 27.84 1.61 10.65
N LYS A 13 28.02 2.93 10.65
CA LYS A 13 29.35 3.55 10.47
C LYS A 13 30.38 3.15 11.54
N ASN A 14 29.94 2.67 12.70
CA ASN A 14 30.81 2.21 13.80
C ASN A 14 31.08 0.69 13.74
N GLY A 15 30.60 0.01 12.68
CA GLY A 15 30.74 -1.43 12.49
C GLY A 15 29.50 -2.21 12.91
N ARG A 16 29.71 -3.51 13.17
CA ARG A 16 28.62 -4.45 13.52
C ARG A 16 28.42 -4.51 15.02
N HIS A 17 27.16 -4.38 15.45
CA HIS A 17 26.76 -4.38 16.85
C HIS A 17 25.56 -5.29 17.07
N ALA A 18 25.42 -5.84 18.28
CA ALA A 18 24.22 -6.52 18.75
C ALA A 18 23.44 -5.58 19.67
N ILE A 19 22.15 -5.41 19.39
CA ILE A 19 21.21 -4.73 20.29
C ILE A 19 20.38 -5.80 20.95
N MET A 20 20.66 -6.07 22.24
CA MET A 20 19.95 -7.07 23.01
C MET A 20 18.67 -6.50 23.59
N ALA A 21 17.59 -7.28 23.62
CA ALA A 21 16.29 -6.84 24.13
C ALA A 21 15.55 -7.96 24.85
N LYS A 22 14.79 -7.61 25.89
CA LYS A 22 13.90 -8.54 26.61
C LYS A 22 12.63 -8.87 25.83
N ARG A 23 12.21 -7.98 24.96
CA ARG A 23 11.05 -8.09 24.06
C ARG A 23 11.40 -7.45 22.73
N VAL A 24 10.94 -8.05 21.67
CA VAL A 24 11.12 -7.56 20.30
C VAL A 24 9.73 -7.43 19.67
N VAL A 25 9.47 -6.27 19.06
CA VAL A 25 8.26 -6.03 18.28
C VAL A 25 8.68 -6.00 16.82
N ASP A 26 8.12 -6.91 16.02
CA ASP A 26 8.31 -6.90 14.57
C ASP A 26 7.39 -5.85 13.93
N ALA A 27 7.99 -4.76 13.47
CA ALA A 27 7.32 -3.68 12.75
C ALA A 27 7.94 -3.49 11.34
N THR A 28 8.51 -4.56 10.76
CA THR A 28 9.15 -4.51 9.42
C THR A 28 8.16 -4.31 8.29
N GLY A 29 6.87 -4.53 8.53
CA GLY A 29 5.81 -4.51 7.51
C GLY A 29 5.63 -5.85 6.80
N ASP A 30 6.67 -6.67 6.75
CA ASP A 30 6.69 -7.95 6.04
C ASP A 30 6.88 -9.16 6.96
N GLY A 31 6.92 -8.95 8.29
CA GLY A 31 7.09 -10.00 9.30
C GLY A 31 8.46 -10.66 9.25
N ASP A 32 9.51 -9.93 8.86
CA ASP A 32 10.85 -10.48 8.63
C ASP A 32 11.43 -11.11 9.90
N VAL A 33 11.34 -10.43 11.04
CA VAL A 33 11.88 -10.92 12.32
C VAL A 33 11.14 -12.15 12.78
N CYS A 34 9.81 -12.19 12.65
CA CYS A 34 8.99 -13.35 12.98
C CYS A 34 9.38 -14.57 12.15
N VAL A 35 9.56 -14.39 10.84
CA VAL A 35 9.93 -15.47 9.93
C VAL A 35 11.36 -15.96 10.20
N TRP A 36 12.31 -15.07 10.46
CA TRP A 36 13.68 -15.45 10.84
C TRP A 36 13.72 -16.19 12.19
N ALA A 37 12.77 -15.91 13.09
CA ALA A 37 12.59 -16.64 14.34
C ALA A 37 11.88 -17.99 14.15
N GLY A 38 11.39 -18.30 12.95
CA GLY A 38 10.71 -19.56 12.62
C GLY A 38 9.20 -19.55 12.84
N ALA A 39 8.58 -18.37 12.94
CA ALA A 39 7.13 -18.27 12.98
C ALA A 39 6.52 -18.74 11.64
N PRO A 40 5.42 -19.52 11.66
CA PRO A 40 4.73 -19.89 10.45
C PRO A 40 4.02 -18.70 9.82
N PHE A 41 3.91 -18.68 8.49
CA PHE A 41 3.24 -17.61 7.76
C PHE A 41 2.57 -18.14 6.49
N SER A 42 1.63 -17.37 5.95
CA SER A 42 1.14 -17.50 4.59
C SER A 42 1.61 -16.31 3.74
N PHE A 43 1.71 -16.50 2.42
CA PHE A 43 2.04 -15.45 1.48
C PHE A 43 0.81 -15.16 0.62
N GLY A 44 0.10 -14.08 0.96
CA GLY A 44 -1.15 -13.74 0.33
C GLY A 44 -2.19 -14.88 0.37
N LYS A 45 -3.16 -14.82 -0.54
CA LYS A 45 -4.12 -15.93 -0.75
C LYS A 45 -3.64 -16.77 -1.93
N ASN A 46 -3.26 -18.02 -1.67
CA ASN A 46 -2.72 -18.94 -2.69
C ASN A 46 -1.49 -18.37 -3.45
N GLY A 47 -0.62 -17.67 -2.75
CA GLY A 47 0.56 -17.03 -3.34
C GLY A 47 0.32 -15.70 -4.05
N ALA A 48 -0.92 -15.23 -4.12
CA ALA A 48 -1.27 -13.94 -4.70
C ALA A 48 -1.38 -12.86 -3.62
N VAL A 49 -0.64 -11.78 -3.78
CA VAL A 49 -0.66 -10.59 -2.90
C VAL A 49 -1.29 -9.40 -3.62
N GLN A 50 -1.70 -8.41 -2.85
CA GLN A 50 -2.24 -7.16 -3.39
C GLN A 50 -1.15 -6.36 -4.13
N TYR A 51 -1.55 -5.66 -5.19
CA TYR A 51 -0.62 -4.88 -6.00
C TYR A 51 -0.05 -3.67 -5.25
N ALA A 52 1.24 -3.45 -5.43
CA ALA A 52 1.94 -2.31 -4.88
C ALA A 52 1.57 -1.00 -5.60
N THR A 53 1.82 0.12 -4.93
CA THR A 53 1.56 1.46 -5.46
C THR A 53 2.74 2.39 -5.18
N MET A 54 2.90 3.42 -6.00
CA MET A 54 3.80 4.54 -5.73
C MET A 54 2.99 5.83 -5.74
N VAL A 55 2.80 6.38 -4.54
CA VAL A 55 2.07 7.64 -4.36
C VAL A 55 3.01 8.81 -4.63
N PHE A 56 2.48 9.87 -5.20
CA PHE A 56 3.22 11.11 -5.43
C PHE A 56 2.32 12.33 -5.21
N ARG A 57 2.92 13.51 -5.11
CA ARG A 57 2.21 14.77 -4.98
C ARG A 57 2.54 15.71 -6.13
N MET A 58 1.51 16.44 -6.55
CA MET A 58 1.63 17.52 -7.52
C MET A 58 1.23 18.84 -6.89
N ASN A 59 1.99 19.88 -7.15
CA ASN A 59 1.69 21.26 -6.75
C ASN A 59 1.26 22.12 -7.96
N HIS A 60 0.87 23.37 -7.70
CA HIS A 60 0.31 24.30 -8.71
C HIS A 60 -0.97 23.76 -9.37
N VAL A 61 -1.75 22.96 -8.62
CA VAL A 61 -3.04 22.43 -9.06
C VAL A 61 -4.16 23.40 -8.68
N ASP A 62 -5.06 23.69 -9.61
CA ASP A 62 -6.37 24.24 -9.28
C ASP A 62 -7.22 23.12 -8.67
N VAL A 63 -7.14 22.97 -7.34
CA VAL A 63 -7.72 21.84 -6.61
C VAL A 63 -9.24 21.80 -6.78
N ALA A 64 -9.92 22.95 -6.77
CA ALA A 64 -11.38 23.01 -6.93
C ALA A 64 -11.80 22.47 -8.30
N LYS A 65 -11.12 22.88 -9.36
CA LYS A 65 -11.36 22.41 -10.73
C LYS A 65 -10.97 20.94 -10.89
N ALA A 66 -9.81 20.54 -10.39
CA ALA A 66 -9.27 19.18 -10.51
C ALA A 66 -10.14 18.11 -9.83
N LEU A 67 -10.76 18.45 -8.69
CA LEU A 67 -11.59 17.52 -7.92
C LEU A 67 -13.10 17.67 -8.20
N SER A 68 -13.50 18.49 -9.15
CA SER A 68 -14.91 18.66 -9.56
C SER A 68 -15.42 17.54 -10.48
N HIS A 69 -14.53 16.65 -10.94
CA HIS A 69 -14.86 15.60 -11.90
C HIS A 69 -15.18 14.30 -11.18
N ASP A 70 -16.25 13.66 -11.63
CA ASP A 70 -16.61 12.34 -11.14
C ASP A 70 -15.68 11.23 -11.68
N ARG A 71 -15.81 10.05 -11.09
CA ARG A 71 -15.01 8.88 -11.43
C ARG A 71 -15.16 8.46 -12.90
N HIS A 72 -16.37 8.48 -13.44
CA HIS A 72 -16.65 8.05 -14.81
C HIS A 72 -15.94 8.96 -15.82
N ARG A 73 -15.87 10.26 -15.50
CA ARG A 73 -15.15 11.20 -16.35
C ARG A 73 -13.64 10.96 -16.33
N LEU A 74 -13.07 10.68 -15.16
CA LEU A 74 -11.65 10.32 -15.03
C LEU A 74 -11.32 9.04 -15.80
N GLU A 75 -12.15 8.02 -15.69
CA GLU A 75 -11.99 6.76 -16.45
C GLU A 75 -12.07 6.98 -17.96
N ALA A 76 -13.00 7.80 -18.42
CA ALA A 76 -13.12 8.12 -19.86
C ALA A 76 -11.87 8.82 -20.41
N TRP A 77 -11.26 9.73 -19.64
CA TRP A 77 -9.99 10.37 -20.03
C TRP A 77 -8.82 9.38 -20.01
N ILE A 78 -8.80 8.43 -19.07
CA ILE A 78 -7.79 7.37 -19.06
C ILE A 78 -7.92 6.49 -20.31
N ASP A 79 -9.14 6.09 -20.68
CA ASP A 79 -9.40 5.31 -21.90
C ASP A 79 -8.99 6.07 -23.18
N GLU A 80 -9.17 7.39 -23.21
CA GLU A 80 -8.72 8.23 -24.31
C GLU A 80 -7.18 8.30 -24.37
N ALA A 81 -6.54 8.50 -23.23
CA ALA A 81 -5.09 8.57 -23.13
C ALA A 81 -4.43 7.22 -23.49
N GLU A 82 -5.00 6.09 -23.05
CA GLU A 82 -4.51 4.75 -23.44
C GLU A 82 -4.56 4.55 -24.96
N ARG A 83 -5.66 4.99 -25.62
CA ARG A 83 -5.75 4.98 -27.10
C ARG A 83 -4.71 5.88 -27.76
N ALA A 84 -4.27 6.92 -27.08
CA ALA A 84 -3.18 7.81 -27.51
C ALA A 84 -1.77 7.28 -27.13
N GLY A 85 -1.66 6.07 -26.57
CA GLY A 85 -0.39 5.39 -26.28
C GLY A 85 0.18 5.63 -24.87
N TYR A 86 -0.61 6.13 -23.92
CA TYR A 86 -0.19 6.21 -22.53
C TYR A 86 -0.29 4.83 -21.85
N ASP A 87 0.68 4.54 -20.96
CA ASP A 87 0.68 3.32 -20.13
C ASP A 87 0.09 3.63 -18.75
N LEU A 88 -1.24 3.48 -18.61
CA LEU A 88 -2.02 3.83 -17.41
C LEU A 88 -2.72 2.58 -16.83
N PRO A 89 -2.02 1.66 -16.19
CA PRO A 89 -2.55 0.34 -15.83
C PRO A 89 -3.63 0.37 -14.73
N ARG A 90 -3.91 1.52 -14.13
CA ARG A 90 -4.96 1.69 -13.13
C ARG A 90 -5.99 2.72 -13.58
N LYS A 91 -7.23 2.26 -13.81
CA LYS A 91 -8.35 3.14 -14.21
C LYS A 91 -9.01 3.85 -13.03
N HIS A 92 -9.15 3.16 -11.91
CA HIS A 92 -9.69 3.73 -10.68
C HIS A 92 -8.62 4.50 -9.94
N ILE A 93 -8.54 5.81 -10.20
CA ILE A 93 -7.56 6.69 -9.59
C ILE A 93 -8.19 7.52 -8.47
N TYR A 94 -7.39 7.80 -7.44
CA TYR A 94 -7.77 8.67 -6.33
C TYR A 94 -6.86 9.90 -6.31
N LEU A 95 -7.51 11.05 -6.41
CA LEU A 95 -6.90 12.38 -6.29
C LEU A 95 -7.40 12.98 -4.98
N LEU A 96 -6.50 13.21 -4.04
CA LEU A 96 -6.84 13.63 -2.69
C LEU A 96 -6.23 15.01 -2.40
N PRO A 97 -7.02 15.98 -1.92
CA PRO A 97 -6.47 17.27 -1.57
C PRO A 97 -5.50 17.14 -0.40
N SER A 98 -4.36 17.81 -0.49
CA SER A 98 -3.42 17.96 0.62
C SER A 98 -3.85 19.13 1.51
N PRO A 99 -3.42 19.17 2.78
CA PRO A 99 -3.57 20.38 3.61
C PRO A 99 -2.87 21.62 3.05
N ARG A 100 -1.95 21.45 2.10
CA ARG A 100 -1.25 22.57 1.44
C ARG A 100 -2.07 23.08 0.26
N PRO A 101 -2.32 24.39 0.17
CA PRO A 101 -3.04 24.96 -0.96
C PRO A 101 -2.34 24.63 -2.29
N GLY A 102 -3.13 24.25 -3.29
CA GLY A 102 -2.62 23.93 -4.62
C GLY A 102 -1.85 22.60 -4.72
N GLU A 103 -1.89 21.75 -3.69
CA GLU A 103 -1.25 20.45 -3.70
C GLU A 103 -2.29 19.32 -3.69
N VAL A 104 -2.08 18.31 -4.55
CA VAL A 104 -2.90 17.10 -4.64
C VAL A 104 -2.01 15.86 -4.49
N MET A 105 -2.41 14.95 -3.62
CA MET A 105 -1.82 13.61 -3.52
C MET A 105 -2.49 12.67 -4.54
N CYS A 106 -1.66 12.00 -5.32
CA CYS A 106 -2.07 11.13 -6.41
C CYS A 106 -1.81 9.65 -6.03
N ASN A 107 -2.88 8.93 -5.70
CA ASN A 107 -2.86 7.48 -5.51
C ASN A 107 -3.44 6.82 -6.78
N VAL A 108 -2.63 6.76 -7.81
CA VAL A 108 -3.06 6.46 -9.17
C VAL A 108 -2.32 5.28 -9.82
N THR A 109 -1.21 4.83 -9.23
CA THR A 109 -0.35 3.80 -9.84
C THR A 109 -0.77 2.39 -9.43
N ARG A 110 -0.36 1.41 -10.23
CA ARG A 110 -0.49 -0.03 -10.00
C ARG A 110 0.77 -0.72 -10.49
N ILE A 111 1.60 -1.17 -9.56
CA ILE A 111 2.93 -1.66 -9.87
C ILE A 111 2.92 -3.18 -9.93
N THR A 112 3.41 -3.70 -11.06
CA THR A 112 3.54 -5.13 -11.34
C THR A 112 4.92 -5.43 -11.92
N LYS A 113 5.30 -6.70 -11.96
CA LYS A 113 6.41 -7.19 -12.79
C LYS A 113 6.04 -7.09 -14.29
N ALA A 114 7.00 -7.35 -15.17
CA ALA A 114 6.77 -7.27 -16.61
C ALA A 114 5.72 -8.29 -17.11
N ASN A 115 5.62 -9.43 -16.45
CA ASN A 115 4.63 -10.48 -16.74
C ASN A 115 3.25 -10.20 -16.10
N GLY A 116 3.06 -9.06 -15.45
CA GLY A 116 1.80 -8.69 -14.78
C GLY A 116 1.64 -9.24 -13.36
N GLU A 117 2.58 -10.03 -12.85
CA GLU A 117 2.54 -10.52 -11.49
C GLU A 117 2.80 -9.41 -10.46
N PRO A 118 2.28 -9.54 -9.23
CA PRO A 118 2.59 -8.60 -8.16
C PRO A 118 4.08 -8.62 -7.78
N ILE A 119 4.53 -7.54 -7.15
CA ILE A 119 5.86 -7.43 -6.56
C ILE A 119 5.90 -8.28 -5.28
N ASP A 120 6.89 -9.13 -5.15
CA ASP A 120 7.18 -9.86 -3.92
C ASP A 120 8.10 -9.02 -3.04
N ALA A 121 7.52 -8.34 -2.04
CA ALA A 121 8.26 -7.43 -1.16
C ALA A 121 9.31 -8.13 -0.29
N THR A 122 9.29 -9.46 -0.22
CA THR A 122 10.30 -10.25 0.52
C THR A 122 11.58 -10.49 -0.27
N LYS A 123 11.64 -9.99 -1.52
CA LYS A 123 12.78 -10.12 -2.44
C LYS A 123 13.32 -8.75 -2.84
N ALA A 124 14.58 -8.50 -2.58
CA ALA A 124 15.25 -7.24 -2.91
C ALA A 124 15.21 -6.91 -4.42
N GLU A 125 15.33 -7.94 -5.26
CA GLU A 125 15.25 -7.81 -6.72
C GLU A 125 13.87 -7.33 -7.17
N ASP A 126 12.80 -7.91 -6.62
CA ASP A 126 11.42 -7.51 -6.92
C ASP A 126 11.14 -6.08 -6.44
N LEU A 127 11.64 -5.70 -5.25
CA LEU A 127 11.54 -4.32 -4.76
C LEU A 127 12.24 -3.34 -5.70
N THR A 128 13.45 -3.70 -6.20
CA THR A 128 14.19 -2.88 -7.17
C THR A 128 13.39 -2.68 -8.46
N ILE A 129 12.81 -3.77 -9.00
CA ILE A 129 11.93 -3.71 -10.17
C ILE A 129 10.71 -2.83 -9.89
N GLY A 130 10.10 -2.98 -8.70
CA GLY A 130 8.95 -2.19 -8.27
C GLY A 130 9.24 -0.70 -8.20
N GLU A 131 10.38 -0.31 -7.62
CA GLU A 131 10.84 1.09 -7.56
C GLU A 131 11.04 1.69 -8.95
N GLN A 132 11.74 0.99 -9.85
CA GLN A 132 11.98 1.47 -11.20
C GLN A 132 10.69 1.65 -12.00
N ARG A 133 9.81 0.66 -11.95
CA ARG A 133 8.51 0.69 -12.67
C ARG A 133 7.58 1.73 -12.06
N GLY A 134 7.57 1.85 -10.73
CA GLY A 134 6.78 2.84 -10.01
C GLY A 134 7.13 4.27 -10.44
N ARG A 135 8.42 4.61 -10.43
CA ARG A 135 8.89 5.94 -10.87
C ARG A 135 8.59 6.22 -12.35
N LYS A 136 8.65 5.20 -13.20
CA LYS A 136 8.24 5.33 -14.61
C LYS A 136 6.73 5.63 -14.70
N GLN A 137 5.88 4.88 -13.98
CA GLN A 137 4.44 5.13 -13.98
C GLN A 137 4.08 6.52 -13.43
N VAL A 138 4.77 7.00 -12.39
CA VAL A 138 4.57 8.37 -11.88
C VAL A 138 4.71 9.39 -13.01
N ARG A 139 5.73 9.28 -13.86
CA ARG A 139 5.92 10.19 -15.01
C ARG A 139 4.80 10.07 -16.06
N GLU A 140 4.31 8.86 -16.30
CA GLU A 140 3.18 8.67 -17.24
C GLU A 140 1.90 9.29 -16.68
N TYR A 141 1.58 9.10 -15.40
CA TYR A 141 0.42 9.73 -14.77
C TYR A 141 0.58 11.25 -14.62
N GLU A 142 1.77 11.78 -14.36
CA GLU A 142 2.04 13.23 -14.38
C GLU A 142 1.68 13.82 -15.76
N ARG A 143 2.17 13.20 -16.85
CA ARG A 143 1.86 13.64 -18.22
C ARG A 143 0.37 13.55 -18.53
N PHE A 144 -0.28 12.46 -18.13
CA PHE A 144 -1.72 12.26 -18.29
C PHE A 144 -2.51 13.33 -17.55
N LEU A 145 -2.26 13.54 -16.26
CA LEU A 145 -2.99 14.51 -15.43
C LEU A 145 -2.89 15.91 -16.03
N ARG A 146 -1.71 16.34 -16.41
CA ARG A 146 -1.48 17.67 -17.01
C ARG A 146 -2.16 17.86 -18.37
N ARG A 147 -2.31 16.79 -19.14
CA ARG A 147 -2.87 16.85 -20.50
C ARG A 147 -4.38 16.71 -20.55
N TYR A 148 -4.94 15.85 -19.68
CA TYR A 148 -6.33 15.42 -19.79
C TYR A 148 -7.22 15.92 -18.64
N VAL A 149 -6.66 16.18 -17.46
CA VAL A 149 -7.47 16.52 -16.28
C VAL A 149 -7.46 18.02 -16.03
N PRO A 150 -8.61 18.71 -16.23
CA PRO A 150 -8.69 20.15 -15.97
C PRO A 150 -8.31 20.49 -14.53
N GLY A 151 -7.51 21.53 -14.36
CA GLY A 151 -6.94 21.95 -13.07
C GLY A 151 -5.49 21.50 -12.88
N PHE A 152 -4.97 20.58 -13.73
CA PHE A 152 -3.58 20.14 -13.70
C PHE A 152 -2.71 20.77 -14.79
N GLU A 153 -3.20 21.70 -15.57
CA GLU A 153 -2.50 22.26 -16.74
C GLU A 153 -1.13 22.85 -16.38
N SER A 154 -1.04 23.52 -15.23
CA SER A 154 0.19 24.14 -14.70
C SER A 154 0.85 23.30 -13.60
N ALA A 155 0.31 22.14 -13.30
CA ALA A 155 0.80 21.32 -12.21
C ALA A 155 2.22 20.78 -12.46
N MET A 156 2.96 20.61 -11.39
CA MET A 156 4.32 20.08 -11.39
C MET A 156 4.43 18.95 -10.37
N LEU A 157 5.20 17.91 -10.70
CA LEU A 157 5.55 16.87 -9.75
C LEU A 157 6.36 17.49 -8.61
N ASN A 158 5.81 17.43 -7.39
CA ASN A 158 6.46 17.96 -6.19
C ASN A 158 7.41 16.94 -5.58
N ASP A 159 6.87 15.78 -5.24
CA ASP A 159 7.64 14.67 -4.70
C ASP A 159 6.99 13.31 -5.02
N VAL A 160 7.77 12.27 -4.80
CA VAL A 160 7.35 10.87 -4.92
C VAL A 160 7.61 10.21 -3.58
N ALA A 161 6.77 9.27 -3.20
CA ALA A 161 6.99 8.47 -2.00
C ALA A 161 8.43 7.94 -1.96
N PRO A 162 9.10 7.97 -0.78
CA PRO A 162 10.50 7.58 -0.65
C PRO A 162 10.74 6.11 -1.03
N GLN A 163 9.71 5.28 -0.90
CA GLN A 163 9.74 3.86 -1.25
C GLN A 163 8.40 3.39 -1.79
N LEU A 164 8.43 2.25 -2.46
CA LEU A 164 7.25 1.56 -2.96
C LEU A 164 6.28 1.24 -1.82
N GLY A 165 5.00 1.55 -2.00
CA GLY A 165 3.94 1.21 -1.06
C GLY A 165 3.50 -0.24 -1.23
N ILE A 166 3.98 -1.11 -0.35
CA ILE A 166 3.59 -2.51 -0.28
C ILE A 166 2.28 -2.61 0.51
N ARG A 167 1.29 -3.29 -0.05
CA ARG A 167 -0.02 -3.47 0.58
C ARG A 167 -0.13 -4.79 1.33
N GLN A 168 0.55 -5.80 0.84
CA GLN A 168 0.50 -7.15 1.41
C GLN A 168 1.75 -7.92 1.00
N SER A 169 2.29 -8.68 1.94
CA SER A 169 3.31 -9.68 1.72
C SER A 169 3.00 -10.94 2.53
N ARG A 170 3.67 -11.14 3.64
CA ARG A 170 3.43 -12.25 4.56
C ARG A 170 2.32 -11.92 5.55
N THR A 171 1.53 -12.92 5.90
CA THR A 171 0.63 -12.90 7.05
C THR A 171 1.13 -13.90 8.05
N ILE A 172 1.65 -13.44 9.19
CA ILE A 172 2.14 -14.31 10.26
C ILE A 172 0.97 -15.08 10.88
N ALA A 173 1.12 -16.38 11.10
CA ALA A 173 0.14 -17.17 11.83
C ALA A 173 0.27 -16.87 13.32
N GLY A 174 -0.63 -16.04 13.84
CA GLY A 174 -0.67 -15.69 15.26
C GLY A 174 -1.54 -16.62 16.09
N GLU A 175 -1.58 -16.39 17.41
CA GLU A 175 -2.47 -17.11 18.35
C GLU A 175 -3.95 -16.92 17.98
N ALA A 176 -4.30 -15.78 17.37
CA ALA A 176 -5.61 -15.53 16.78
C ALA A 176 -5.48 -14.91 15.39
N THR A 177 -6.53 -15.04 14.59
CA THR A 177 -6.62 -14.40 13.26
C THR A 177 -7.89 -13.58 13.20
N LEU A 178 -7.78 -12.30 12.83
CA LEU A 178 -8.92 -11.46 12.52
C LEU A 178 -9.57 -11.96 11.22
N THR A 179 -10.84 -12.34 11.28
CA THR A 179 -11.59 -12.90 10.15
C THR A 179 -12.49 -11.84 9.50
N ASN A 180 -12.96 -12.13 8.29
CA ASN A 180 -13.98 -11.30 7.64
C ASN A 180 -15.23 -11.17 8.49
N ASP A 181 -15.65 -12.25 9.16
CA ASP A 181 -16.84 -12.24 10.03
C ASP A 181 -16.64 -11.32 11.25
N ASP A 182 -15.43 -11.26 11.82
CA ASP A 182 -15.13 -10.34 12.91
C ASP A 182 -15.30 -8.88 12.46
N VAL A 183 -14.88 -8.58 11.24
CA VAL A 183 -15.04 -7.25 10.66
C VAL A 183 -16.50 -6.95 10.38
N PHE A 184 -17.22 -7.82 9.65
CA PHE A 184 -18.63 -7.59 9.28
C PHE A 184 -19.57 -7.53 10.49
N GLN A 185 -19.30 -8.31 11.53
CA GLN A 185 -20.10 -8.30 12.77
C GLN A 185 -19.66 -7.21 13.75
N ALA A 186 -18.70 -6.37 13.39
CA ALA A 186 -18.13 -5.34 14.27
C ALA A 186 -17.74 -5.91 15.64
N ARG A 187 -17.08 -7.09 15.64
CA ARG A 187 -16.79 -7.83 16.86
C ARG A 187 -15.95 -7.04 17.84
N LYS A 188 -16.33 -7.08 19.11
CA LYS A 188 -15.58 -6.44 20.20
C LYS A 188 -14.74 -7.47 20.94
N SER A 189 -13.62 -7.03 21.49
CA SER A 189 -12.68 -7.86 22.25
C SER A 189 -12.36 -7.22 23.61
N ALA A 190 -12.37 -8.04 24.66
CA ALA A 190 -11.90 -7.60 25.98
C ALA A 190 -10.38 -7.32 26.01
N HIS A 191 -9.63 -7.87 25.05
CA HIS A 191 -8.20 -7.72 24.90
C HIS A 191 -7.84 -6.84 23.68
N ALA A 192 -8.70 -5.90 23.31
CA ALA A 192 -8.47 -5.02 22.19
C ALA A 192 -7.22 -4.16 22.39
N VAL A 193 -6.34 -4.16 21.39
CA VAL A 193 -5.17 -3.26 21.34
C VAL A 193 -5.39 -2.09 20.38
N ALA A 194 -6.37 -2.22 19.50
CA ALA A 194 -6.79 -1.18 18.56
C ALA A 194 -8.23 -1.44 18.13
N SER A 195 -8.84 -0.42 17.50
CA SER A 195 -10.14 -0.52 16.84
C SER A 195 -10.05 0.09 15.44
N SER A 196 -10.83 -0.44 14.50
CA SER A 196 -10.88 0.05 13.12
C SER A 196 -12.32 0.12 12.62
N ALA A 197 -12.65 1.21 11.94
CA ALA A 197 -13.90 1.40 11.20
C ALA A 197 -13.69 1.26 9.68
N TRP A 198 -12.50 0.86 9.24
CA TRP A 198 -12.21 0.72 7.82
C TRP A 198 -12.86 -0.55 7.26
N CYS A 199 -13.40 -0.44 6.06
CA CYS A 199 -13.97 -1.56 5.32
C CYS A 199 -12.91 -2.61 4.94
N ILE A 200 -13.34 -3.80 4.53
CA ILE A 200 -12.46 -4.76 3.87
C ILE A 200 -12.17 -4.23 2.46
N GLU A 201 -10.91 -3.96 2.18
CA GLU A 201 -10.44 -3.44 0.89
C GLU A 201 -9.47 -4.45 0.26
N ALA A 202 -9.73 -4.82 -1.00
CA ALA A 202 -8.90 -5.74 -1.75
C ALA A 202 -8.48 -5.12 -3.09
N HIS A 203 -7.16 -5.09 -3.35
CA HIS A 203 -6.55 -4.61 -4.59
C HIS A 203 -6.13 -5.79 -5.46
N GLY A 204 -7.08 -6.32 -6.22
CA GLY A 204 -6.89 -7.48 -7.09
C GLY A 204 -6.54 -7.12 -8.54
N ARG A 205 -6.41 -8.17 -9.35
CA ARG A 205 -6.15 -8.05 -10.79
C ARG A 205 -7.27 -7.30 -11.51
N ASP A 206 -8.51 -7.52 -11.09
CA ASP A 206 -9.71 -7.01 -11.74
C ASP A 206 -10.18 -5.65 -11.17
N GLY A 207 -9.42 -5.08 -10.22
CA GLY A 207 -9.72 -3.77 -9.66
C GLY A 207 -9.62 -3.70 -8.14
N ILE A 208 -10.28 -2.68 -7.60
CA ILE A 208 -10.39 -2.45 -6.15
C ILE A 208 -11.80 -2.83 -5.73
N PHE A 209 -11.89 -3.72 -4.75
CA PHE A 209 -13.14 -4.14 -4.15
C PHE A 209 -13.20 -3.64 -2.72
N MET A 210 -14.32 -3.02 -2.34
CA MET A 210 -14.55 -2.49 -1.01
C MET A 210 -15.84 -3.10 -0.45
N PHE A 211 -15.73 -3.74 0.71
CA PHE A 211 -16.85 -4.32 1.44
C PHE A 211 -17.04 -3.53 2.73
N TYR A 212 -18.04 -2.65 2.73
CA TYR A 212 -18.30 -1.74 3.84
C TYR A 212 -18.94 -2.49 5.01
N LEU A 213 -18.67 -1.98 6.20
CA LEU A 213 -19.28 -2.45 7.44
C LEU A 213 -20.71 -1.92 7.57
N ASP A 214 -21.60 -2.74 8.10
CA ASP A 214 -22.95 -2.29 8.46
C ASP A 214 -22.97 -1.56 9.80
N ASN A 215 -21.87 -1.62 10.57
CA ASN A 215 -21.73 -1.09 11.91
C ASN A 215 -20.52 -0.13 11.99
N ASP A 216 -20.35 0.46 13.17
CA ASP A 216 -19.41 1.56 13.39
C ASP A 216 -17.92 1.15 13.38
N TYR A 217 -17.52 0.13 14.17
CA TYR A 217 -16.13 -0.32 14.25
C TYR A 217 -16.00 -1.73 14.83
N TYR A 218 -14.88 -2.39 14.54
CA TYR A 218 -14.47 -3.68 15.13
C TYR A 218 -13.17 -3.51 15.92
N ASP A 219 -12.90 -4.45 16.81
CA ASP A 219 -11.69 -4.46 17.62
C ASP A 219 -10.64 -5.41 17.03
N ILE A 220 -9.37 -5.06 17.24
CA ILE A 220 -8.22 -5.89 16.92
C ILE A 220 -7.71 -6.50 18.23
N PRO A 221 -7.87 -7.82 18.45
CA PRO A 221 -7.42 -8.49 19.65
C PRO A 221 -5.90 -8.55 19.76
N TYR A 222 -5.37 -8.49 20.99
CA TYR A 222 -3.93 -8.59 21.25
C TYR A 222 -3.33 -9.90 20.73
N GLU A 223 -4.07 -10.98 20.80
CA GLU A 223 -3.66 -12.32 20.37
C GLU A 223 -3.34 -12.39 18.86
N THR A 224 -3.82 -11.44 18.05
CA THR A 224 -3.45 -11.33 16.63
C THR A 224 -2.02 -10.83 16.42
N LEU A 225 -1.39 -10.25 17.46
CA LEU A 225 -0.01 -9.73 17.42
C LEU A 225 1.02 -10.72 18.00
N ILE A 226 0.56 -11.87 18.50
CA ILE A 226 1.43 -12.91 19.10
C ILE A 226 1.64 -14.00 18.06
N PRO A 227 2.87 -14.15 17.51
CA PRO A 227 3.18 -15.18 16.52
C PRO A 227 3.33 -16.58 17.14
#